data_26eaed2eaf9303b5dcd9f0d36af77ce0
#
_entry.id   26eaed2eaf9303b5dcd9f0d36af77ce0
#
_cell.length_a   1.000
_cell.length_b   1.000
_cell.length_c   1.000
_cell.angle_alpha   90.00
_cell.angle_beta   90.00
_cell.angle_gamma   90.00
#
_symmetry.space_group_name_H-M   'P 1'
#
loop_
_entity.id
_entity.type
_entity.pdbx_description
1 polymer ?
#
loop_
_entity_poly.entity_id
_entity_poly.type
_entity_poly.pdbx_seq_one_letter_code
_entity_poly.pdbx_strand_id
1 'polypeptide(L)'
;GNIDDRYSDTNTYDQRGNRLTSVSEYDENGDGNIDSRTSSTNTYDQRGNLLTSISEADNNVDGTIDSLYSSTNTYDRRGNQLTSVSEANGNADGTIDSLYSSTNTYDQRGNQLTSVSEADGNADGTIDYRTSSTNTYDQRGNLLTSVSEYDNNADGTINYRNSETNTYDQRGNLLTSVFEANNSADGT
;
A
#
# COMPACT_ATOMS: atom_id res chain seq x y z
N GLY A 1 -32.69 1.01 28.45
CA GLY A 1 -32.72 1.26 27.01
C GLY A 1 -32.24 0.00 26.32
N ASN A 2 -32.84 -0.38 25.22
CA ASN A 2 -32.32 -1.44 24.37
C ASN A 2 -31.01 -0.95 23.78
N ILE A 3 -30.06 -1.85 23.62
CA ILE A 3 -28.84 -1.64 22.81
C ILE A 3 -29.29 -1.88 21.37
N ASP A 4 -29.05 -0.90 20.47
CA ASP A 4 -29.48 -1.00 19.08
C ASP A 4 -28.37 -1.64 18.22
N ASP A 5 -27.10 -1.53 18.67
CA ASP A 5 -25.91 -2.13 18.06
C ASP A 5 -24.82 -2.40 19.11
N ARG A 6 -23.92 -3.30 18.81
CA ARG A 6 -22.76 -3.59 19.65
C ARG A 6 -21.54 -3.89 18.78
N TYR A 7 -20.42 -3.30 19.14
CA TYR A 7 -19.12 -3.54 18.53
C TYR A 7 -18.11 -3.98 19.58
N SER A 8 -17.29 -4.97 19.25
CA SER A 8 -16.20 -5.40 20.11
C SER A 8 -14.92 -5.65 19.33
N ASP A 9 -13.78 -5.25 19.93
CA ASP A 9 -12.44 -5.52 19.41
C ASP A 9 -11.62 -6.31 20.40
N THR A 10 -10.97 -7.36 19.91
CA THR A 10 -10.01 -8.15 20.68
C THR A 10 -8.67 -8.16 19.95
N ASN A 11 -7.60 -7.73 20.62
CA ASN A 11 -6.28 -7.60 20.04
C ASN A 11 -5.23 -8.37 20.85
N THR A 12 -4.25 -8.94 20.17
CA THR A 12 -3.05 -9.49 20.79
C THR A 12 -1.81 -8.77 20.27
N TYR A 13 -0.78 -8.69 21.10
CA TYR A 13 0.44 -7.96 20.79
C TYR A 13 1.68 -8.79 21.14
N ASP A 14 2.77 -8.54 20.44
CA ASP A 14 4.07 -9.06 20.82
C ASP A 14 4.66 -8.25 22.01
N GLN A 15 5.85 -8.66 22.48
CA GLN A 15 6.52 -7.99 23.60
C GLN A 15 6.98 -6.56 23.30
N ARG A 16 6.96 -6.12 22.04
CA ARG A 16 7.33 -4.78 21.56
C ARG A 16 6.13 -3.87 21.35
N GLY A 17 4.91 -4.42 21.48
CA GLY A 17 3.66 -3.70 21.23
C GLY A 17 3.18 -3.75 19.78
N ASN A 18 3.76 -4.58 18.92
CA ASN A 18 3.24 -4.81 17.57
C ASN A 18 1.99 -5.68 17.63
N ARG A 19 0.92 -5.29 16.95
CA ARG A 19 -0.35 -6.01 16.96
C ARG A 19 -0.27 -7.28 16.12
N LEU A 20 -0.27 -8.43 16.77
CA LEU A 20 -0.21 -9.74 16.12
C LEU A 20 -1.55 -10.16 15.52
N THR A 21 -2.61 -9.99 16.28
CA THR A 21 -3.96 -10.32 15.83
C THR A 21 -4.95 -9.24 16.22
N SER A 22 -6.03 -9.13 15.44
CA SER A 22 -7.21 -8.35 15.76
C SER A 22 -8.43 -9.14 15.36
N VAL A 23 -9.45 -9.14 16.19
CA VAL A 23 -10.78 -9.66 15.87
C VAL A 23 -11.79 -8.59 16.22
N SER A 24 -12.57 -8.16 15.23
CA SER A 24 -13.66 -7.22 15.36
C SER A 24 -14.97 -7.94 15.12
N GLU A 25 -15.92 -7.78 16.02
CA GLU A 25 -17.24 -8.40 15.95
C GLU A 25 -18.31 -7.32 16.06
N TYR A 26 -19.33 -7.43 15.26
CA TYR A 26 -20.45 -6.51 15.21
C TYR A 26 -21.78 -7.24 15.32
N ASP A 27 -22.61 -6.78 16.23
CA ASP A 27 -24.00 -7.17 16.47
C ASP A 27 -24.86 -5.95 16.09
N GLU A 28 -25.45 -5.98 14.89
CA GLU A 28 -26.08 -4.83 14.23
C GLU A 28 -27.43 -4.46 14.85
N ASN A 29 -28.06 -5.43 15.51
CA ASN A 29 -29.40 -5.24 16.06
C ASN A 29 -29.45 -5.34 17.60
N GLY A 30 -28.30 -5.56 18.25
CA GLY A 30 -28.16 -5.65 19.70
C GLY A 30 -28.88 -6.86 20.32
N ASP A 31 -29.15 -7.91 19.53
CA ASP A 31 -29.85 -9.10 20.01
C ASP A 31 -28.94 -10.12 20.73
N GLY A 32 -27.63 -9.84 20.74
CA GLY A 32 -26.59 -10.65 21.36
C GLY A 32 -25.98 -11.70 20.45
N ASN A 33 -26.43 -11.80 19.20
CA ASN A 33 -25.78 -12.59 18.17
C ASN A 33 -24.85 -11.70 17.35
N ILE A 34 -23.72 -12.23 16.94
CA ILE A 34 -22.77 -11.51 16.07
C ILE A 34 -23.23 -11.65 14.62
N ASP A 35 -23.39 -10.52 13.91
CA ASP A 35 -23.84 -10.48 12.52
C ASP A 35 -22.67 -10.44 11.54
N SER A 36 -21.53 -9.88 11.95
CA SER A 36 -20.32 -9.87 11.13
C SER A 36 -19.05 -9.95 11.96
N ARG A 37 -18.00 -10.53 11.38
CA ARG A 37 -16.70 -10.70 12.01
C ARG A 37 -15.59 -10.42 11.03
N THR A 38 -14.61 -9.62 11.44
CA THR A 38 -13.36 -9.43 10.71
C THR A 38 -12.20 -9.85 11.60
N SER A 39 -11.28 -10.63 11.05
CA SER A 39 -10.05 -11.00 11.74
C SER A 39 -8.82 -10.56 10.96
N SER A 40 -7.74 -10.23 11.65
CA SER A 40 -6.45 -9.97 11.01
C SER A 40 -5.32 -10.65 11.78
N THR A 41 -4.31 -11.10 11.01
CA THR A 41 -3.07 -11.68 11.53
C THR A 41 -1.88 -11.00 10.89
N ASN A 42 -0.91 -10.58 11.71
CA ASN A 42 0.24 -9.82 11.28
C ASN A 42 1.54 -10.48 11.74
N THR A 43 2.59 -10.36 10.93
CA THR A 43 3.95 -10.73 11.32
C THR A 43 4.90 -9.55 11.11
N TYR A 44 5.95 -9.52 11.91
CA TYR A 44 6.90 -8.40 11.93
C TYR A 44 8.34 -8.91 11.92
N ASP A 45 9.24 -8.11 11.38
CA ASP A 45 10.66 -8.37 11.53
C ASP A 45 11.16 -7.99 12.95
N GLN A 46 12.44 -8.22 13.21
CA GLN A 46 13.05 -7.88 14.50
C GLN A 46 13.07 -6.38 14.83
N ARG A 47 12.76 -5.49 13.89
CA ARG A 47 12.71 -4.03 14.06
C ARG A 47 11.30 -3.50 14.24
N GLY A 48 10.28 -4.36 14.04
CA GLY A 48 8.87 -3.99 14.09
C GLY A 48 8.31 -3.56 12.72
N ASN A 49 9.02 -3.82 11.62
CA ASN A 49 8.47 -3.59 10.28
C ASN A 49 7.47 -4.71 9.94
N LEU A 50 6.30 -4.37 9.42
CA LEU A 50 5.25 -5.31 9.07
C LEU A 50 5.66 -6.15 7.86
N LEU A 51 5.88 -7.45 8.05
CA LEU A 51 6.24 -8.38 6.97
C LEU A 51 5.03 -8.91 6.23
N THR A 52 4.04 -9.38 6.96
CA THR A 52 2.79 -9.89 6.39
C THR A 52 1.59 -9.38 7.16
N SER A 53 0.48 -9.20 6.46
CA SER A 53 -0.83 -8.97 7.03
C SER A 53 -1.84 -9.80 6.25
N ILE A 54 -2.70 -10.52 6.95
CA ILE A 54 -3.83 -11.26 6.39
C ILE A 54 -5.06 -10.74 7.11
N SER A 55 -6.10 -10.38 6.36
CA SER A 55 -7.40 -9.96 6.88
C SER A 55 -8.49 -10.79 6.23
N GLU A 56 -9.36 -11.31 7.04
CA GLU A 56 -10.48 -12.19 6.66
C GLU A 56 -11.78 -11.56 7.17
N ALA A 57 -12.81 -11.56 6.36
CA ALA A 57 -14.15 -11.15 6.77
C ALA A 57 -15.16 -12.29 6.56
N ASP A 58 -15.99 -12.49 7.57
CA ASP A 58 -17.18 -13.36 7.58
C ASP A 58 -18.36 -12.44 7.91
N ASN A 59 -19.11 -12.02 6.87
CA ASN A 59 -20.11 -10.96 6.96
C ASN A 59 -21.46 -11.45 7.49
N ASN A 60 -21.63 -12.76 7.67
CA ASN A 60 -22.85 -13.38 8.15
C ASN A 60 -22.61 -14.38 9.27
N VAL A 61 -21.36 -14.54 9.70
CA VAL A 61 -20.88 -15.41 10.79
C VAL A 61 -21.36 -16.87 10.62
N ASP A 62 -21.41 -17.36 9.35
CA ASP A 62 -21.75 -18.75 9.08
C ASP A 62 -20.52 -19.69 9.13
N GLY A 63 -19.33 -19.12 9.40
CA GLY A 63 -18.06 -19.83 9.49
C GLY A 63 -17.35 -19.97 8.15
N THR A 64 -17.91 -19.36 7.09
CA THR A 64 -17.28 -19.26 5.76
C THR A 64 -16.69 -17.85 5.61
N ILE A 65 -15.45 -17.76 5.16
CA ILE A 65 -14.84 -16.43 4.87
C ILE A 65 -15.41 -15.91 3.56
N ASP A 66 -15.98 -14.71 3.60
CA ASP A 66 -16.56 -14.02 2.44
C ASP A 66 -15.53 -13.21 1.66
N SER A 67 -14.48 -12.71 2.34
CA SER A 67 -13.41 -12.01 1.67
C SER A 67 -12.08 -12.16 2.39
N LEU A 68 -10.99 -12.15 1.60
CA LEU A 68 -9.62 -12.27 2.07
C LEU A 68 -8.75 -11.19 1.45
N TYR A 69 -7.95 -10.53 2.28
CA TYR A 69 -6.90 -9.62 1.84
C TYR A 69 -5.58 -10.07 2.44
N SER A 70 -4.53 -10.10 1.63
CA SER A 70 -3.18 -10.35 2.10
C SER A 70 -2.20 -9.29 1.65
N SER A 71 -1.16 -9.04 2.43
CA SER A 71 -0.03 -8.24 2.01
C SER A 71 1.29 -8.82 2.50
N THR A 72 2.31 -8.69 1.67
CA THR A 72 3.68 -9.11 1.98
C THR A 72 4.63 -7.98 1.65
N ASN A 73 5.52 -7.65 2.59
CA ASN A 73 6.44 -6.54 2.49
C ASN A 73 7.88 -6.98 2.75
N THR A 74 8.83 -6.33 2.09
CA THR A 74 10.25 -6.47 2.37
C THR A 74 10.88 -5.12 2.65
N TYR A 75 11.96 -5.12 3.43
CA TYR A 75 12.62 -3.91 3.89
C TYR A 75 14.14 -4.02 3.78
N ASP A 76 14.78 -2.89 3.59
CA ASP A 76 16.22 -2.81 3.72
C ASP A 76 16.66 -2.83 5.21
N ARG A 77 17.97 -2.79 5.45
CA ARG A 77 18.52 -2.79 6.81
C ARG A 77 18.18 -1.52 7.61
N ARG A 78 17.66 -0.48 7.00
CA ARG A 78 17.26 0.80 7.63
C ARG A 78 15.78 0.87 7.94
N GLY A 79 14.98 -0.09 7.42
CA GLY A 79 13.55 -0.11 7.53
C GLY A 79 12.84 0.58 6.36
N ASN A 80 13.54 0.92 5.27
CA ASN A 80 12.89 1.42 4.06
C ASN A 80 12.22 0.25 3.34
N GLN A 81 10.95 0.40 2.96
CA GLN A 81 10.18 -0.64 2.27
C GLN A 81 10.68 -0.82 0.84
N LEU A 82 11.24 -1.98 0.53
CA LEU A 82 11.73 -2.32 -0.81
C LEU A 82 10.61 -2.81 -1.72
N THR A 83 9.78 -3.71 -1.21
CA THR A 83 8.64 -4.25 -1.96
C THR A 83 7.40 -4.30 -1.10
N SER A 84 6.25 -4.20 -1.75
CA SER A 84 4.94 -4.54 -1.19
C SER A 84 4.16 -5.28 -2.26
N VAL A 85 3.52 -6.37 -1.88
CA VAL A 85 2.56 -7.11 -2.72
C VAL A 85 1.28 -7.24 -1.91
N SER A 86 0.16 -6.88 -2.49
CA SER A 86 -1.16 -7.01 -1.87
C SER A 86 -2.10 -7.74 -2.82
N GLU A 87 -2.80 -8.70 -2.28
CA GLU A 87 -3.75 -9.56 -3.00
C GLU A 87 -5.12 -9.41 -2.35
N ALA A 88 -6.16 -9.38 -3.18
CA ALA A 88 -7.54 -9.40 -2.73
C ALA A 88 -8.28 -10.56 -3.39
N ASN A 89 -9.05 -11.26 -2.58
CA ASN A 89 -10.03 -12.25 -2.99
C ASN A 89 -11.36 -11.83 -2.34
N GLY A 90 -12.23 -11.16 -3.11
CA GLY A 90 -13.42 -10.50 -2.61
C GLY A 90 -14.56 -11.46 -2.27
N ASN A 91 -14.46 -12.73 -2.69
CA ASN A 91 -15.45 -13.77 -2.42
C ASN A 91 -14.86 -15.00 -1.75
N ALA A 92 -13.56 -14.95 -1.39
CA ALA A 92 -12.79 -16.01 -0.73
C ALA A 92 -12.91 -17.41 -1.39
N ASP A 93 -13.16 -17.47 -2.73
CA ASP A 93 -13.29 -18.73 -3.47
C ASP A 93 -11.95 -19.42 -3.77
N GLY A 94 -10.85 -18.83 -3.31
CA GLY A 94 -9.48 -19.31 -3.52
C GLY A 94 -8.81 -18.74 -4.78
N THR A 95 -9.51 -17.87 -5.52
CA THR A 95 -8.97 -17.17 -6.69
C THR A 95 -8.64 -15.72 -6.30
N ILE A 96 -7.50 -15.22 -6.69
CA ILE A 96 -7.16 -13.80 -6.49
C ILE A 96 -7.95 -12.98 -7.49
N ASP A 97 -8.68 -11.97 -7.02
CA ASP A 97 -9.47 -11.05 -7.85
C ASP A 97 -8.68 -9.82 -8.27
N SER A 98 -7.70 -9.41 -7.46
CA SER A 98 -6.81 -8.32 -7.82
C SER A 98 -5.46 -8.42 -7.13
N LEU A 99 -4.43 -7.91 -7.82
CA LEU A 99 -3.06 -7.88 -7.37
C LEU A 99 -2.49 -6.46 -7.50
N TYR A 100 -1.86 -5.98 -6.43
CA TYR A 100 -1.09 -4.74 -6.43
C TYR A 100 0.34 -5.02 -5.98
N SER A 101 1.30 -4.46 -6.71
CA SER A 101 2.69 -4.54 -6.30
C SER A 101 3.36 -3.18 -6.32
N SER A 102 4.36 -3.00 -5.46
CA SER A 102 5.26 -1.86 -5.53
C SER A 102 6.71 -2.28 -5.28
N THR A 103 7.63 -1.61 -5.97
CA THR A 103 9.07 -1.79 -5.80
C THR A 103 9.74 -0.44 -5.66
N ASN A 104 10.56 -0.28 -4.63
CA ASN A 104 11.22 0.97 -4.31
C ASN A 104 12.73 0.79 -4.20
N THR A 105 13.48 1.81 -4.58
CA THR A 105 14.93 1.90 -4.32
C THR A 105 15.27 3.17 -3.57
N TYR A 106 16.34 3.13 -2.81
CA TYR A 106 16.75 4.22 -1.93
C TYR A 106 18.27 4.48 -2.06
N ASP A 107 18.65 5.71 -1.82
CA ASP A 107 20.06 6.06 -1.66
C ASP A 107 20.57 5.62 -0.28
N GLN A 108 21.87 5.84 -0.05
CA GLN A 108 22.50 5.49 1.23
C GLN A 108 21.98 6.31 2.44
N ARG A 109 21.18 7.36 2.23
CA ARG A 109 20.59 8.20 3.27
C ARG A 109 19.14 7.85 3.57
N GLY A 110 18.52 6.99 2.74
CA GLY A 110 17.12 6.62 2.81
C GLY A 110 16.19 7.50 1.97
N ASN A 111 16.74 8.34 1.08
CA ASN A 111 15.93 9.07 0.11
C ASN A 111 15.47 8.11 -1.00
N GLN A 112 14.18 8.10 -1.32
CA GLN A 112 13.61 7.24 -2.35
C GLN A 112 14.05 7.69 -3.75
N LEU A 113 14.83 6.85 -4.43
CA LEU A 113 15.31 7.12 -5.79
C LEU A 113 14.27 6.75 -6.84
N THR A 114 13.67 5.58 -6.71
CA THR A 114 12.64 5.11 -7.62
C THR A 114 11.48 4.46 -6.86
N SER A 115 10.31 4.55 -7.46
CA SER A 115 9.14 3.76 -7.07
C SER A 115 8.45 3.29 -8.34
N VAL A 116 8.08 2.02 -8.40
CA VAL A 116 7.23 1.45 -9.45
C VAL A 116 6.06 0.78 -8.76
N SER A 117 4.84 1.10 -9.19
CA SER A 117 3.62 0.45 -8.71
C SER A 117 2.86 -0.10 -9.89
N GLU A 118 2.40 -1.33 -9.77
CA GLU A 118 1.66 -2.06 -10.79
C GLU A 118 0.37 -2.63 -10.19
N ALA A 119 -0.68 -2.63 -10.99
CA ALA A 119 -1.95 -3.21 -10.63
C ALA A 119 -2.43 -4.14 -11.75
N ASP A 120 -2.86 -5.31 -11.35
CA ASP A 120 -3.63 -6.27 -12.13
C ASP A 120 -5.00 -6.36 -11.43
N GLY A 121 -6.00 -5.66 -11.98
CA GLY A 121 -7.28 -5.43 -11.32
C GLY A 121 -8.21 -6.63 -11.37
N ASN A 122 -7.90 -7.62 -12.21
CA ASN A 122 -8.67 -8.86 -12.39
C ASN A 122 -7.82 -10.12 -12.16
N ALA A 123 -6.54 -9.95 -11.79
CA ALA A 123 -5.56 -10.99 -11.52
C ALA A 123 -5.43 -12.03 -12.66
N ASP A 124 -5.59 -11.60 -13.93
CA ASP A 124 -5.43 -12.48 -15.10
C ASP A 124 -3.96 -12.69 -15.52
N GLY A 125 -3.04 -12.04 -14.81
CA GLY A 125 -1.59 -12.07 -15.05
C GLY A 125 -1.13 -10.97 -16.01
N THR A 126 -2.03 -10.09 -16.43
CA THR A 126 -1.73 -8.91 -17.26
C THR A 126 -1.81 -7.66 -16.38
N ILE A 127 -0.77 -6.85 -16.37
CA ILE A 127 -0.81 -5.58 -15.64
C ILE A 127 -1.73 -4.60 -16.37
N ASP A 128 -2.73 -4.09 -15.66
CA ASP A 128 -3.72 -3.14 -16.20
C ASP A 128 -3.26 -1.70 -16.06
N TYR A 129 -2.42 -1.42 -15.06
CA TYR A 129 -2.00 -0.07 -14.73
C TYR A 129 -0.60 -0.06 -14.13
N ARG A 130 0.21 0.90 -14.55
CA ARG A 130 1.55 1.11 -14.02
C ARG A 130 1.85 2.57 -13.76
N THR A 131 2.45 2.84 -12.61
CA THR A 131 3.07 4.13 -12.34
C THR A 131 4.54 3.96 -12.01
N SER A 132 5.34 4.94 -12.38
CA SER A 132 6.73 5.01 -11.95
C SER A 132 7.09 6.41 -11.50
N SER A 133 7.99 6.52 -10.53
CA SER A 133 8.61 7.78 -10.16
C SER A 133 10.12 7.64 -10.08
N THR A 134 10.84 8.69 -10.45
CA THR A 134 12.28 8.79 -10.34
C THR A 134 12.65 10.13 -9.70
N ASN A 135 13.46 10.08 -8.65
CA ASN A 135 13.85 11.24 -7.88
C ASN A 135 15.37 11.39 -7.84
N THR A 136 15.84 12.63 -7.83
CA THR A 136 17.24 12.94 -7.56
C THR A 136 17.36 13.94 -6.42
N TYR A 137 18.46 13.84 -5.70
CA TYR A 137 18.70 14.65 -4.50
C TYR A 137 20.09 15.26 -4.51
N ASP A 138 20.23 16.41 -3.87
CA ASP A 138 21.54 16.98 -3.61
C ASP A 138 22.26 16.22 -2.47
N GLN A 139 23.50 16.65 -2.18
CA GLN A 139 24.29 16.03 -1.10
C GLN A 139 23.69 16.23 0.30
N ARG A 140 22.70 17.08 0.50
CA ARG A 140 22.02 17.36 1.77
C ARG A 140 20.71 16.59 1.91
N GLY A 141 20.24 15.96 0.83
CA GLY A 141 18.96 15.27 0.76
C GLY A 141 17.80 16.14 0.30
N ASN A 142 18.07 17.36 -0.26
CA ASN A 142 17.02 18.16 -0.85
C ASN A 142 16.64 17.59 -2.22
N LEU A 143 15.34 17.46 -2.50
CA LEU A 143 14.81 16.94 -3.76
C LEU A 143 15.13 17.90 -4.91
N LEU A 144 15.98 17.48 -5.84
CA LEU A 144 16.32 18.28 -7.04
C LEU A 144 15.33 18.08 -8.17
N THR A 145 15.03 16.83 -8.47
CA THR A 145 14.05 16.49 -9.51
C THR A 145 13.16 15.36 -9.05
N SER A 146 11.91 15.41 -9.48
CA SER A 146 10.96 14.30 -9.40
C SER A 146 10.27 14.17 -10.75
N VAL A 147 10.25 12.94 -11.29
CA VAL A 147 9.51 12.61 -12.51
C VAL A 147 8.56 11.48 -12.19
N SER A 148 7.28 11.66 -12.51
CA SER A 148 6.25 10.62 -12.37
C SER A 148 5.63 10.33 -13.72
N GLU A 149 5.53 9.05 -14.06
CA GLU A 149 5.00 8.55 -15.32
C GLU A 149 3.85 7.59 -15.03
N TYR A 150 2.82 7.65 -15.85
CA TYR A 150 1.59 6.89 -15.72
C TYR A 150 1.30 6.21 -17.06
N ASP A 151 1.16 4.91 -17.00
CA ASP A 151 0.75 4.05 -18.10
C ASP A 151 -0.56 3.37 -17.67
N ASN A 152 -1.69 3.88 -18.18
CA ASN A 152 -3.02 3.54 -17.66
C ASN A 152 -3.53 2.16 -18.13
N ASN A 153 -2.85 1.54 -19.08
CA ASN A 153 -3.17 0.21 -19.60
C ASN A 153 -1.94 -0.70 -19.64
N ALA A 154 -0.82 -0.22 -19.06
CA ALA A 154 0.45 -0.92 -18.97
C ALA A 154 0.98 -1.49 -20.31
N ASP A 155 0.63 -0.85 -21.46
CA ASP A 155 1.09 -1.26 -22.79
C ASP A 155 2.52 -0.80 -23.13
N GLY A 156 3.15 -0.07 -22.20
CA GLY A 156 4.48 0.53 -22.34
C GLY A 156 4.46 1.95 -22.90
N THR A 157 3.27 2.49 -23.21
CA THR A 157 3.09 3.86 -23.67
C THR A 157 2.73 4.75 -22.48
N ILE A 158 3.54 5.76 -22.20
CA ILE A 158 3.24 6.69 -21.11
C ILE A 158 2.10 7.63 -21.51
N ASN A 159 0.97 7.53 -20.79
CA ASN A 159 -0.20 8.34 -21.04
C ASN A 159 -0.12 9.72 -20.41
N TYR A 160 0.58 9.81 -19.27
CA TYR A 160 0.71 11.04 -18.53
C TYR A 160 2.08 11.13 -17.82
N ARG A 161 2.69 12.30 -17.84
CA ARG A 161 3.98 12.55 -17.19
C ARG A 161 3.98 13.88 -16.47
N ASN A 162 4.44 13.86 -15.23
CA ASN A 162 4.75 15.05 -14.42
C ASN A 162 6.24 15.15 -14.20
N SER A 163 6.75 16.36 -14.14
CA SER A 163 8.08 16.62 -13.62
C SER A 163 8.11 17.84 -12.71
N GLU A 164 8.93 17.78 -11.68
CA GLU A 164 9.23 18.86 -10.76
C GLU A 164 10.74 19.06 -10.73
N THR A 165 11.19 20.32 -10.81
CA THR A 165 12.60 20.68 -10.69
C THR A 165 12.76 21.80 -9.66
N ASN A 166 13.61 21.56 -8.68
CA ASN A 166 13.83 22.44 -7.53
C ASN A 166 15.27 22.94 -7.46
N THR A 167 15.44 24.18 -7.03
CA THR A 167 16.76 24.72 -6.67
C THR A 167 16.76 25.26 -5.26
N TYR A 168 17.92 25.21 -4.61
CA TYR A 168 18.08 25.59 -3.21
C TYR A 168 19.27 26.53 -3.01
N ASP A 169 19.20 27.35 -1.97
CA ASP A 169 20.35 28.12 -1.52
C ASP A 169 21.35 27.24 -0.74
N GLN A 170 22.47 27.83 -0.35
CA GLN A 170 23.51 27.14 0.43
C GLN A 170 23.05 26.66 1.82
N ARG A 171 21.91 27.16 2.31
CA ARG A 171 21.34 26.77 3.61
C ARG A 171 20.27 25.67 3.48
N GLY A 172 19.90 25.31 2.23
CA GLY A 172 18.84 24.36 1.93
C GLY A 172 17.44 24.97 1.86
N ASN A 173 17.33 26.31 1.76
CA ASN A 173 16.05 26.96 1.52
C ASN A 173 15.69 26.83 0.04
N LEU A 174 14.44 26.46 -0.26
CA LEU A 174 13.92 26.36 -1.63
C LEU A 174 13.94 27.76 -2.29
N LEU A 175 14.62 27.89 -3.42
CA LEU A 175 14.67 29.11 -4.22
C LEU A 175 13.65 29.09 -5.36
N THR A 176 13.58 27.98 -6.09
CA THR A 176 12.63 27.79 -7.18
C THR A 176 12.06 26.40 -7.16
N SER A 177 10.79 26.28 -7.57
CA SER A 177 10.14 25.03 -7.93
C SER A 177 9.43 25.24 -9.25
N VAL A 178 9.71 24.39 -10.23
CA VAL A 178 9.08 24.37 -11.54
C VAL A 178 8.38 23.04 -11.70
N PHE A 179 7.09 23.10 -11.96
CA PHE A 179 6.26 21.92 -12.24
C PHE A 179 5.83 21.93 -13.70
N GLU A 180 5.99 20.81 -14.37
CA GLU A 180 5.56 20.59 -15.75
C GLU A 180 4.71 19.32 -15.80
N ALA A 181 3.64 19.35 -16.60
CA ALA A 181 2.75 18.22 -16.83
C ALA A 181 2.49 18.05 -18.33
N ASN A 182 2.54 16.79 -18.78
CA ASN A 182 2.21 16.41 -20.15
C ASN A 182 1.13 15.33 -20.11
N ASN A 183 -0.05 15.63 -20.68
CA ASN A 183 -1.23 14.76 -20.70
C ASN A 183 -1.26 13.79 -21.91
N SER A 184 -0.33 13.90 -22.83
CA SER A 184 -0.09 12.99 -23.92
C SER A 184 1.42 12.84 -24.09
N ALA A 185 2.00 11.92 -23.30
CA ALA A 185 3.44 11.71 -23.30
C ALA A 185 3.96 10.94 -24.55
N ASP A 186 3.12 10.84 -25.58
CA ASP A 186 3.43 10.26 -26.91
C ASP A 186 4.32 11.15 -27.80
N GLY A 187 4.79 12.28 -27.26
CA GLY A 187 5.85 13.10 -27.89
C GLY A 187 5.41 13.94 -29.07
N THR A 188 4.11 14.28 -29.20
CA THR A 188 3.60 15.23 -30.19
C THR A 188 3.28 16.59 -29.58
#